data_51ba10c738d342dfa791af1917b3e8b1
#
_entry.id   51ba10c738d342dfa791af1917b3e8b1
#
_cell.length_a   1.000
_cell.length_b   1.000
_cell.length_c   1.000
_cell.angle_alpha   90.00
_cell.angle_beta   90.00
_cell.angle_gamma   90.00
#
_symmetry.space_group_name_H-M   'P 1'
#
loop_
_entity.id
_entity.type
_entity.pdbx_description
1 polymer ?
#
loop_
_entity_poly.entity_id
_entity_poly.type
_entity_poly.pdbx_seq_one_letter_code
_entity_poly.pdbx_strand_id
1 'polypeptide(L)'
;MAVKNVKGPSMIETFQEFKETKNIDRTTLVSVLEESFRNVIAKMFGSDENYDVIVNPDKGDFEIHRNRIVVADGEVQDENREISLSEAQKIEPDYEVGEEVSEEVDFQKFGRRAILNLRQTLASKILELEHDSLYQKYKDKVGQVVSAEVYQMWKREVLLIDDEGNELHLPKQEQIPADSYRKGETVRAIVKEVQNENNNPRIILSRTSNQFLERLLEAEVPEIQDGLITIRRIARMPGERAKIAVESYDDRIDPVGACVGVKGSRVHGIVREMCNENIDVINYSSNTQLFIQRALAPAKVTSITLNPEEHKAEVYLQPEEVSLAIGKGGLNIKLASMLTEYTIDVFRVVNEGEADEDIYLDEFSDEIDQWIIDSIKAIGLDTAKAVLNAPREMLIEKADLEEETVDHVIEVLKAEFE
;
A
#
# COMPACT_ATOMS: atom_id res chain seq x y z
N MET A 1 0.47 62.41 19.81
CA MET A 1 0.85 61.24 19.01
C MET A 1 -0.37 60.34 18.93
N ALA A 2 -0.97 60.24 17.76
CA ALA A 2 -2.18 59.46 17.52
C ALA A 2 -1.82 57.98 17.52
N VAL A 3 -2.43 57.24 18.44
CA VAL A 3 -2.36 55.78 18.48
C VAL A 3 -3.07 55.28 17.21
N LYS A 4 -2.33 54.76 16.26
CA LYS A 4 -2.88 54.05 15.12
C LYS A 4 -3.57 52.78 15.68
N ASN A 5 -4.89 52.80 15.68
CA ASN A 5 -5.69 51.58 15.81
C ASN A 5 -5.29 50.65 14.65
N VAL A 6 -4.50 49.65 14.93
CA VAL A 6 -4.32 48.49 14.04
C VAL A 6 -5.63 47.71 14.15
N LYS A 7 -6.57 48.01 13.25
CA LYS A 7 -7.71 47.09 13.01
C LYS A 7 -7.08 45.78 12.61
N GLY A 8 -7.30 44.73 13.42
CA GLY A 8 -7.02 43.36 13.00
C GLY A 8 -7.77 43.09 11.69
N PRO A 9 -7.35 42.07 10.91
CA PRO A 9 -8.05 41.68 9.69
C PRO A 9 -9.54 41.57 9.97
N SER A 10 -10.35 42.19 9.11
CA SER A 10 -11.80 42.13 9.29
C SER A 10 -12.23 40.68 9.17
N MET A 11 -13.26 40.28 9.89
CA MET A 11 -13.77 38.91 9.75
C MET A 11 -14.11 38.57 8.29
N ILE A 12 -14.52 39.53 7.50
CA ILE A 12 -14.79 39.40 6.06
C ILE A 12 -13.54 38.94 5.29
N GLU A 13 -12.37 39.54 5.58
CA GLU A 13 -11.11 39.11 4.95
C GLU A 13 -10.75 37.69 5.33
N THR A 14 -10.94 37.31 6.59
CA THR A 14 -10.75 35.95 7.07
C THR A 14 -11.73 34.97 6.41
N PHE A 15 -13.00 35.35 6.24
CA PHE A 15 -14.01 34.55 5.53
C PHE A 15 -13.66 34.33 4.04
N GLN A 16 -13.20 35.38 3.36
CA GLN A 16 -12.81 35.29 1.95
C GLN A 16 -11.56 34.43 1.79
N GLU A 17 -10.58 34.59 2.67
CA GLU A 17 -9.37 33.79 2.69
C GLU A 17 -9.66 32.30 2.90
N PHE A 18 -10.55 31.96 3.81
CA PHE A 18 -10.95 30.56 4.04
C PHE A 18 -11.71 29.96 2.86
N LYS A 19 -12.60 30.72 2.23
CA LYS A 19 -13.34 30.26 1.06
C LYS A 19 -12.43 29.99 -0.14
N GLU A 20 -11.49 30.90 -0.42
CA GLU A 20 -10.60 30.81 -1.58
C GLU A 20 -9.47 29.79 -1.37
N THR A 21 -8.94 29.70 -0.15
CA THR A 21 -7.76 28.89 0.15
C THR A 21 -8.10 27.43 0.47
N LYS A 22 -9.29 27.15 1.03
CA LYS A 22 -9.60 25.85 1.66
C LYS A 22 -10.78 25.09 1.03
N ASN A 23 -11.43 25.65 0.02
CA ASN A 23 -12.56 25.01 -0.68
C ASN A 23 -13.68 24.46 0.23
N ILE A 24 -13.89 25.10 1.39
CA ILE A 24 -14.93 24.72 2.35
C ILE A 24 -16.26 25.31 1.88
N ASP A 25 -17.30 24.46 1.87
CA ASP A 25 -18.66 24.90 1.54
C ASP A 25 -19.15 25.98 2.53
N ARG A 26 -19.87 26.95 1.98
CA ARG A 26 -20.36 28.11 2.72
C ARG A 26 -21.29 27.74 3.90
N THR A 27 -22.17 26.78 3.70
CA THR A 27 -23.06 26.27 4.74
C THR A 27 -22.29 25.63 5.88
N THR A 28 -21.28 24.84 5.56
CA THR A 28 -20.40 24.21 6.54
C THR A 28 -19.60 25.25 7.34
N LEU A 29 -19.11 26.32 6.68
CA LEU A 29 -18.38 27.39 7.36
C LEU A 29 -19.28 28.15 8.35
N VAL A 30 -20.53 28.45 7.96
CA VAL A 30 -21.52 29.09 8.86
C VAL A 30 -21.78 28.23 10.08
N SER A 31 -22.07 26.93 9.89
CA SER A 31 -22.29 25.98 10.99
C SER A 31 -21.11 25.90 11.94
N VAL A 32 -19.87 25.86 11.44
CA VAL A 32 -18.65 25.82 12.25
C VAL A 32 -18.46 27.10 13.06
N LEU A 33 -18.79 28.23 12.47
CA LEU A 33 -18.74 29.53 13.17
C LEU A 33 -19.76 29.58 14.28
N GLU A 34 -21.02 29.26 14.02
CA GLU A 34 -22.09 29.21 15.02
C GLU A 34 -21.73 28.26 16.17
N GLU A 35 -21.27 27.04 15.87
CA GLU A 35 -20.83 26.08 16.86
C GLU A 35 -19.64 26.61 17.68
N SER A 36 -18.70 27.28 17.03
CA SER A 36 -17.52 27.85 17.72
C SER A 36 -17.90 28.96 18.68
N PHE A 37 -18.83 29.83 18.31
CA PHE A 37 -19.37 30.86 19.20
C PHE A 37 -20.11 30.23 20.36
N ARG A 38 -21.01 29.26 20.13
CA ARG A 38 -21.73 28.52 21.19
C ARG A 38 -20.77 27.85 22.16
N ASN A 39 -19.72 27.20 21.68
CA ASN A 39 -18.69 26.58 22.54
C ASN A 39 -17.95 27.58 23.42
N VAL A 40 -17.68 28.79 22.90
CA VAL A 40 -17.05 29.84 23.72
C VAL A 40 -18.00 30.40 24.75
N ILE A 41 -19.28 30.61 24.40
CA ILE A 41 -20.35 31.07 25.30
C ILE A 41 -20.55 30.04 26.41
N ALA A 42 -20.70 28.76 26.07
CA ALA A 42 -20.85 27.67 27.05
C ALA A 42 -19.68 27.58 28.05
N LYS A 43 -18.44 27.79 27.57
CA LYS A 43 -17.24 27.84 28.44
C LYS A 43 -17.23 29.05 29.39
N MET A 44 -17.83 30.15 28.98
CA MET A 44 -17.83 31.39 29.78
C MET A 44 -18.97 31.44 30.77
N PHE A 45 -20.15 30.99 30.37
CA PHE A 45 -21.39 31.16 31.12
C PHE A 45 -21.97 29.84 31.65
N GLY A 46 -21.31 28.70 31.36
CA GLY A 46 -21.71 27.37 31.79
C GLY A 46 -22.76 26.69 30.87
N SER A 47 -23.47 27.45 30.03
CA SER A 47 -24.45 26.97 29.05
C SER A 47 -24.57 27.96 27.89
N ASP A 48 -24.96 27.46 26.74
CA ASP A 48 -25.29 28.25 25.52
C ASP A 48 -26.77 28.17 25.14
N GLU A 49 -27.59 27.47 25.95
CA GLU A 49 -29.00 27.20 25.65
C GLU A 49 -29.84 28.46 25.44
N ASN A 50 -29.52 29.53 26.18
CA ASN A 50 -30.20 30.80 26.14
C ASN A 50 -29.52 31.84 25.22
N TYR A 51 -28.71 31.39 24.27
CA TYR A 51 -28.04 32.24 23.28
C TYR A 51 -28.38 31.81 21.88
N ASP A 52 -28.75 32.80 21.05
CA ASP A 52 -28.90 32.63 19.61
C ASP A 52 -27.72 33.30 18.91
N VAL A 53 -26.99 32.51 18.10
CA VAL A 53 -25.89 32.98 17.32
C VAL A 53 -26.31 32.95 15.85
N ILE A 54 -26.31 34.10 15.20
CA ILE A 54 -26.72 34.27 13.81
C ILE A 54 -25.49 34.78 13.03
N VAL A 55 -25.01 33.98 12.07
CA VAL A 55 -23.90 34.35 11.20
C VAL A 55 -24.42 34.68 9.82
N ASN A 56 -24.11 35.89 9.35
CA ASN A 56 -24.43 36.34 8.01
C ASN A 56 -23.17 36.24 7.10
N PRO A 57 -23.09 35.20 6.27
CA PRO A 57 -21.89 34.95 5.46
C PRO A 57 -21.76 35.92 4.28
N ASP A 58 -22.81 36.66 3.90
CA ASP A 58 -22.76 37.66 2.81
C ASP A 58 -22.11 38.96 3.25
N LYS A 59 -22.41 39.37 4.47
CA LYS A 59 -21.88 40.59 5.08
C LYS A 59 -20.61 40.35 5.88
N GLY A 60 -20.35 39.07 6.28
CA GLY A 60 -19.27 38.72 7.19
C GLY A 60 -19.54 39.21 8.61
N ASP A 61 -20.82 39.41 8.96
CA ASP A 61 -21.28 39.87 10.26
C ASP A 61 -21.83 38.68 11.06
N PHE A 62 -21.84 38.84 12.34
CA PHE A 62 -22.52 37.91 13.26
C PHE A 62 -23.24 38.72 14.33
N GLU A 63 -24.38 38.17 14.78
CA GLU A 63 -25.18 38.72 15.85
C GLU A 63 -25.30 37.63 16.93
N ILE A 64 -25.19 38.02 18.19
CA ILE A 64 -25.37 37.14 19.33
C ILE A 64 -26.49 37.73 20.15
N HIS A 65 -27.58 36.98 20.28
CA HIS A 65 -28.73 37.36 21.11
C HIS A 65 -28.71 36.50 22.37
N ARG A 66 -28.87 37.14 23.52
CA ARG A 66 -29.07 36.46 24.81
C ARG A 66 -30.52 36.55 25.19
N ASN A 67 -31.17 35.43 25.39
CA ASN A 67 -32.56 35.30 25.75
C ASN A 67 -32.63 35.10 27.27
N ARG A 68 -33.35 36.00 27.98
CA ARG A 68 -33.52 35.96 29.42
C ARG A 68 -35.01 36.02 29.79
N ILE A 69 -35.39 35.31 30.85
CA ILE A 69 -36.77 35.32 31.34
C ILE A 69 -36.91 36.46 32.36
N VAL A 70 -37.99 37.24 32.20
CA VAL A 70 -38.31 38.33 33.12
C VAL A 70 -38.83 37.74 34.44
N VAL A 71 -38.17 38.10 35.53
CA VAL A 71 -38.57 37.72 36.91
C VAL A 71 -38.86 38.96 37.72
N ALA A 72 -39.57 38.80 38.84
CA ALA A 72 -39.88 39.93 39.76
C ALA A 72 -38.60 40.54 40.33
N ASP A 73 -38.64 41.83 40.64
CA ASP A 73 -37.48 42.54 41.20
C ASP A 73 -37.03 41.90 42.51
N GLY A 74 -35.76 41.48 42.53
CA GLY A 74 -35.14 40.79 43.66
C GLY A 74 -35.23 39.26 43.65
N GLU A 75 -35.84 38.63 42.64
CA GLU A 75 -35.95 37.17 42.49
C GLU A 75 -34.95 36.60 41.49
N VAL A 76 -34.11 37.44 40.88
CA VAL A 76 -33.06 37.00 39.93
C VAL A 76 -32.09 36.06 40.64
N GLN A 77 -32.01 34.78 40.20
CA GLN A 77 -31.11 33.75 40.71
C GLN A 77 -29.88 33.61 39.81
N ASP A 78 -30.07 33.73 38.51
CA ASP A 78 -29.03 33.61 37.50
C ASP A 78 -29.11 34.79 36.51
N GLU A 79 -28.23 35.78 36.68
CA GLU A 79 -28.15 36.98 35.82
C GLU A 79 -27.93 36.64 34.33
N ASN A 80 -27.48 35.42 34.02
CA ASN A 80 -27.32 34.97 32.65
C ASN A 80 -28.61 34.52 31.99
N ARG A 81 -29.56 33.96 32.78
CA ARG A 81 -30.84 33.41 32.30
C ARG A 81 -32.05 34.26 32.67
N GLU A 82 -31.91 35.12 33.66
CA GLU A 82 -33.01 35.90 34.22
C GLU A 82 -32.70 37.40 34.19
N ILE A 83 -33.73 38.22 34.05
CA ILE A 83 -33.65 39.68 34.07
C ILE A 83 -34.75 40.20 35.00
N SER A 84 -34.45 41.22 35.82
CA SER A 84 -35.47 41.85 36.63
C SER A 84 -36.47 42.64 35.82
N LEU A 85 -37.72 42.70 36.25
CA LEU A 85 -38.80 43.45 35.58
C LEU A 85 -38.39 44.89 35.33
N SER A 86 -37.79 45.56 36.31
CA SER A 86 -37.33 46.94 36.21
C SER A 86 -36.24 47.12 35.17
N GLU A 87 -35.41 46.14 34.89
CA GLU A 87 -34.38 46.18 33.83
C GLU A 87 -34.98 45.85 32.48
N ALA A 88 -35.87 44.86 32.41
CA ALA A 88 -36.58 44.48 31.16
C ALA A 88 -37.41 45.67 30.63
N GLN A 89 -38.12 46.40 31.50
CA GLN A 89 -38.91 47.57 31.14
C GLN A 89 -38.08 48.80 30.67
N LYS A 90 -36.76 48.81 30.91
CA LYS A 90 -35.88 49.80 30.31
C LYS A 90 -35.57 49.53 28.84
N ILE A 91 -35.66 48.25 28.44
CA ILE A 91 -35.46 47.82 27.05
C ILE A 91 -36.76 48.04 26.30
N GLU A 92 -37.89 47.55 26.82
CA GLU A 92 -39.19 47.75 26.23
C GLU A 92 -40.24 47.84 27.36
N PRO A 93 -41.05 48.92 27.46
CA PRO A 93 -41.90 49.18 28.61
C PRO A 93 -43.04 48.17 28.83
N ASP A 94 -43.37 47.38 27.81
CA ASP A 94 -44.51 46.48 27.80
C ASP A 94 -44.17 45.06 28.33
N TYR A 95 -42.93 44.78 28.72
CA TYR A 95 -42.54 43.46 29.24
C TYR A 95 -43.22 43.15 30.60
N GLU A 96 -43.71 41.90 30.69
CA GLU A 96 -44.33 41.34 31.89
C GLU A 96 -43.48 40.19 32.48
N VAL A 97 -43.72 39.85 33.77
CA VAL A 97 -43.01 38.73 34.40
C VAL A 97 -43.39 37.42 33.71
N GLY A 98 -42.38 36.63 33.36
CA GLY A 98 -42.50 35.35 32.63
C GLY A 98 -42.30 35.45 31.13
N GLU A 99 -42.15 36.65 30.57
CA GLU A 99 -41.81 36.86 29.14
C GLU A 99 -40.32 36.69 28.91
N GLU A 100 -39.96 36.38 27.65
CA GLU A 100 -38.60 36.23 27.21
C GLU A 100 -38.09 37.53 26.56
N VAL A 101 -36.98 38.05 27.06
CA VAL A 101 -36.29 39.23 26.54
C VAL A 101 -35.06 38.81 25.76
N SER A 102 -35.02 39.18 24.48
CA SER A 102 -33.86 38.96 23.61
C SER A 102 -33.02 40.23 23.55
N GLU A 103 -31.78 40.14 23.96
CA GLU A 103 -30.81 41.26 23.91
C GLU A 103 -29.65 40.95 23.00
N GLU A 104 -29.29 41.87 22.11
CA GLU A 104 -28.08 41.80 21.36
C GLU A 104 -26.85 41.99 22.28
N VAL A 105 -25.91 41.05 22.25
CA VAL A 105 -24.71 41.05 23.07
C VAL A 105 -23.49 41.29 22.23
N ASP A 106 -22.80 42.41 22.49
CA ASP A 106 -21.53 42.71 21.80
C ASP A 106 -20.44 41.74 22.25
N PHE A 107 -19.98 40.87 21.36
CA PHE A 107 -18.94 39.88 21.63
C PHE A 107 -17.61 40.52 22.12
N GLN A 108 -17.35 41.77 21.79
CA GLN A 108 -16.15 42.48 22.27
C GLN A 108 -16.16 42.63 23.79
N LYS A 109 -17.34 42.69 24.42
CA LYS A 109 -17.50 42.78 25.85
C LYS A 109 -17.13 41.49 26.61
N PHE A 110 -17.07 40.34 25.91
CA PHE A 110 -16.61 39.08 26.51
C PHE A 110 -15.10 39.05 26.85
N GLY A 111 -14.35 40.02 26.34
CA GLY A 111 -12.96 40.26 26.68
C GLY A 111 -11.99 39.43 25.84
N ARG A 112 -10.69 39.71 26.02
CA ARG A 112 -9.61 39.14 25.19
C ARG A 112 -9.52 37.62 25.23
N ARG A 113 -9.89 36.99 26.37
CA ARG A 113 -9.84 35.52 26.50
C ARG A 113 -10.87 34.83 25.60
N ALA A 114 -12.08 35.38 25.49
CA ALA A 114 -13.13 34.85 24.63
C ALA A 114 -12.70 34.91 23.16
N ILE A 115 -12.14 36.04 22.75
CA ILE A 115 -11.65 36.22 21.36
C ILE A 115 -10.53 35.21 21.04
N LEU A 116 -9.59 34.98 21.96
CA LEU A 116 -8.52 34.00 21.79
C LEU A 116 -9.07 32.56 21.74
N ASN A 117 -10.03 32.23 22.62
CA ASN A 117 -10.68 30.93 22.62
C ASN A 117 -11.44 30.68 21.32
N LEU A 118 -12.20 31.69 20.85
CA LEU A 118 -12.92 31.59 19.57
C LEU A 118 -11.96 31.29 18.41
N ARG A 119 -10.86 32.06 18.34
CA ARG A 119 -9.84 31.85 17.29
C ARG A 119 -9.23 30.45 17.34
N GLN A 120 -8.92 29.92 18.53
CA GLN A 120 -8.37 28.59 18.69
C GLN A 120 -9.41 27.52 18.33
N THR A 121 -10.67 27.67 18.76
CA THR A 121 -11.74 26.73 18.43
C THR A 121 -12.02 26.69 16.94
N LEU A 122 -12.09 27.86 16.30
CA LEU A 122 -12.24 27.96 14.85
C LEU A 122 -11.11 27.28 14.10
N ALA A 123 -9.86 27.57 14.45
CA ALA A 123 -8.70 26.96 13.82
C ALA A 123 -8.70 25.43 13.97
N SER A 124 -9.08 24.95 15.16
CA SER A 124 -9.19 23.50 15.40
C SER A 124 -10.30 22.85 14.58
N LYS A 125 -11.48 23.48 14.50
CA LYS A 125 -12.61 22.96 13.72
C LYS A 125 -12.36 22.98 12.21
N ILE A 126 -11.72 24.01 11.70
CA ILE A 126 -11.35 24.07 10.29
C ILE A 126 -10.34 22.98 9.97
N LEU A 127 -9.33 22.76 10.80
CA LEU A 127 -8.36 21.68 10.63
C LEU A 127 -9.03 20.31 10.66
N GLU A 128 -10.01 20.11 11.54
CA GLU A 128 -10.82 18.88 11.61
C GLU A 128 -11.56 18.63 10.29
N LEU A 129 -12.22 19.64 9.74
CA LEU A 129 -12.90 19.54 8.44
C LEU A 129 -11.94 19.26 7.27
N GLU A 130 -10.77 19.89 7.26
CA GLU A 130 -9.73 19.63 6.28
C GLU A 130 -9.27 18.17 6.33
N HIS A 131 -9.04 17.66 7.54
CA HIS A 131 -8.65 16.27 7.74
C HIS A 131 -9.74 15.30 7.30
N ASP A 132 -11.01 15.58 7.62
CA ASP A 132 -12.13 14.73 7.21
C ASP A 132 -12.29 14.74 5.68
N SER A 133 -12.18 15.90 5.05
CA SER A 133 -12.24 16.03 3.59
C SER A 133 -11.08 15.27 2.92
N LEU A 134 -9.87 15.41 3.44
CA LEU A 134 -8.69 14.70 2.96
C LEU A 134 -8.85 13.18 3.13
N TYR A 135 -9.35 12.73 4.28
CA TYR A 135 -9.61 11.32 4.55
C TYR A 135 -10.59 10.74 3.54
N GLN A 136 -11.75 11.36 3.31
CA GLN A 136 -12.74 10.89 2.36
C GLN A 136 -12.19 10.87 0.94
N LYS A 137 -11.53 11.94 0.50
CA LYS A 137 -10.91 12.04 -0.81
C LYS A 137 -9.95 10.90 -1.11
N TYR A 138 -9.07 10.56 -0.16
CA TYR A 138 -8.09 9.49 -0.38
C TYR A 138 -8.63 8.10 -0.08
N LYS A 139 -9.67 7.98 0.74
CA LYS A 139 -10.40 6.73 0.93
C LYS A 139 -11.01 6.24 -0.39
N ASP A 140 -11.58 7.15 -1.18
CA ASP A 140 -12.13 6.84 -2.50
C ASP A 140 -11.04 6.53 -3.55
N LYS A 141 -9.79 6.93 -3.27
CA LYS A 141 -8.63 6.65 -4.13
C LYS A 141 -7.86 5.39 -3.70
N VAL A 142 -8.28 4.69 -2.65
CA VAL A 142 -7.64 3.42 -2.27
C VAL A 142 -7.69 2.43 -3.44
N GLY A 143 -6.55 1.82 -3.76
CA GLY A 143 -6.40 0.96 -4.93
C GLY A 143 -6.19 1.69 -6.26
N GLN A 144 -6.05 3.01 -6.27
CA GLN A 144 -5.72 3.80 -7.47
C GLN A 144 -4.25 4.26 -7.42
N VAL A 145 -3.65 4.40 -8.61
CA VAL A 145 -2.30 4.95 -8.74
C VAL A 145 -2.36 6.47 -8.66
N VAL A 146 -1.50 7.03 -7.84
CA VAL A 146 -1.27 8.48 -7.71
C VAL A 146 0.16 8.81 -8.08
N SER A 147 0.38 10.03 -8.57
CA SER A 147 1.69 10.60 -8.82
C SER A 147 1.95 11.70 -7.80
N ALA A 148 3.10 11.70 -7.18
CA ALA A 148 3.46 12.71 -6.19
C ALA A 148 4.97 13.00 -6.23
N GLU A 149 5.36 14.20 -5.84
CA GLU A 149 6.74 14.65 -5.83
C GLU A 149 7.42 14.31 -4.49
N VAL A 150 8.66 13.82 -4.55
CA VAL A 150 9.47 13.56 -3.35
C VAL A 150 9.83 14.88 -2.67
N TYR A 151 9.27 15.08 -1.49
CA TYR A 151 9.53 16.28 -0.68
C TYR A 151 10.69 16.06 0.28
N GLN A 152 10.65 14.95 1.05
CA GLN A 152 11.68 14.63 2.04
C GLN A 152 11.89 13.13 2.18
N MET A 153 13.15 12.73 2.36
CA MET A 153 13.51 11.34 2.59
C MET A 153 13.95 11.16 4.04
N TRP A 154 13.29 10.26 4.75
CA TRP A 154 13.65 9.84 6.09
C TRP A 154 14.17 8.39 6.09
N LYS A 155 14.81 8.00 7.16
CA LYS A 155 15.37 6.64 7.29
C LYS A 155 14.30 5.54 7.16
N ARG A 156 13.07 5.81 7.58
CA ARG A 156 11.98 4.81 7.63
C ARG A 156 10.92 5.00 6.56
N GLU A 157 10.85 6.16 5.94
CA GLU A 157 9.84 6.48 4.92
C GLU A 157 10.29 7.62 4.01
N VAL A 158 9.66 7.72 2.87
CA VAL A 158 9.74 8.86 1.96
C VAL A 158 8.43 9.63 2.06
N LEU A 159 8.54 10.94 2.31
CA LEU A 159 7.42 11.87 2.27
C LEU A 159 7.29 12.42 0.87
N LEU A 160 6.10 12.29 0.31
CA LEU A 160 5.74 12.82 -1.00
C LEU A 160 4.65 13.88 -0.83
N ILE A 161 4.56 14.78 -1.80
CA ILE A 161 3.52 15.80 -1.85
C ILE A 161 2.81 15.69 -3.20
N ASP A 162 1.48 15.69 -3.17
CA ASP A 162 0.67 15.75 -4.38
C ASP A 162 0.58 17.19 -4.93
N ASP A 163 -0.10 17.36 -6.07
CA ASP A 163 -0.28 18.67 -6.74
C ASP A 163 -1.06 19.69 -5.89
N GLU A 164 -1.78 19.25 -4.88
CA GLU A 164 -2.55 20.10 -3.97
C GLU A 164 -1.81 20.42 -2.67
N GLY A 165 -0.62 19.85 -2.48
CA GLY A 165 0.19 20.05 -1.28
C GLY A 165 -0.12 19.06 -0.14
N ASN A 166 -0.88 17.99 -0.40
CA ASN A 166 -1.17 16.98 0.62
C ASN A 166 0.02 16.03 0.82
N GLU A 167 0.26 15.68 2.07
CA GLU A 167 1.34 14.76 2.46
C GLU A 167 0.95 13.30 2.24
N LEU A 168 1.78 12.57 1.50
CA LEU A 168 1.63 11.16 1.20
C LEU A 168 2.86 10.41 1.70
N HIS A 169 2.64 9.31 2.40
CA HIS A 169 3.70 8.55 3.06
C HIS A 169 4.01 7.26 2.30
N LEU A 170 5.27 7.04 1.98
CA LEU A 170 5.76 5.79 1.39
C LEU A 170 6.75 5.12 2.37
N PRO A 171 6.25 4.24 3.28
CA PRO A 171 7.08 3.53 4.25
C PRO A 171 8.12 2.65 3.57
N LYS A 172 9.26 2.42 4.22
CA LYS A 172 10.35 1.62 3.65
C LYS A 172 9.92 0.19 3.27
N GLN A 173 8.97 -0.39 3.98
CA GLN A 173 8.41 -1.72 3.68
C GLN A 173 7.57 -1.74 2.39
N GLU A 174 7.07 -0.59 1.98
CA GLU A 174 6.25 -0.40 0.78
C GLU A 174 7.06 0.14 -0.40
N GLN A 175 8.38 0.29 -0.25
CA GLN A 175 9.31 0.68 -1.32
C GLN A 175 9.89 -0.57 -1.98
N ILE A 176 10.09 -0.51 -3.29
CA ILE A 176 10.85 -1.54 -4.00
C ILE A 176 12.31 -1.44 -3.53
N PRO A 177 12.98 -2.56 -3.16
CA PRO A 177 14.35 -2.51 -2.64
C PRO A 177 15.37 -1.80 -3.54
N ALA A 178 15.14 -1.82 -4.86
CA ALA A 178 15.98 -1.19 -5.88
C ALA A 178 15.63 0.29 -6.14
N ASP A 179 14.54 0.81 -5.57
CA ASP A 179 14.12 2.21 -5.75
C ASP A 179 15.17 3.15 -5.16
N SER A 180 15.47 4.19 -5.91
CA SER A 180 16.27 5.34 -5.44
C SER A 180 15.45 6.60 -5.62
N TYR A 181 15.30 7.39 -4.58
CA TYR A 181 14.49 8.60 -4.58
C TYR A 181 15.38 9.84 -4.52
N ARG A 182 14.97 10.90 -5.20
CA ARG A 182 15.63 12.21 -5.14
C ARG A 182 14.57 13.29 -4.90
N LYS A 183 14.90 14.29 -4.11
CA LYS A 183 14.01 15.42 -3.87
C LYS A 183 13.64 16.10 -5.19
N GLY A 184 12.35 16.36 -5.38
CA GLY A 184 11.81 16.94 -6.62
C GLY A 184 11.48 15.92 -7.72
N GLU A 185 11.71 14.62 -7.49
CA GLU A 185 11.38 13.56 -8.44
C GLU A 185 9.92 13.13 -8.27
N THR A 186 9.22 12.95 -9.39
CA THR A 186 7.85 12.43 -9.37
C THR A 186 7.87 10.90 -9.25
N VAL A 187 7.15 10.37 -8.28
CA VAL A 187 7.01 8.94 -8.00
C VAL A 187 5.55 8.53 -8.20
N ARG A 188 5.35 7.42 -8.87
CA ARG A 188 4.05 6.76 -9.01
C ARG A 188 3.93 5.65 -7.99
N ALA A 189 2.82 5.61 -7.26
CA ALA A 189 2.53 4.58 -6.29
C ALA A 189 1.01 4.39 -6.15
N ILE A 190 0.59 3.25 -5.61
CA ILE A 190 -0.82 3.01 -5.31
C ILE A 190 -1.16 3.53 -3.91
N VAL A 191 -2.33 4.09 -3.73
CA VAL A 191 -2.87 4.36 -2.39
C VAL A 191 -3.26 3.03 -1.77
N LYS A 192 -2.47 2.58 -0.80
CA LYS A 192 -2.68 1.30 -0.12
C LYS A 192 -3.80 1.39 0.90
N GLU A 193 -3.74 2.38 1.75
CA GLU A 193 -4.70 2.61 2.82
C GLU A 193 -4.63 4.05 3.31
N VAL A 194 -5.69 4.49 3.99
CA VAL A 194 -5.73 5.76 4.70
C VAL A 194 -5.97 5.46 6.17
N GLN A 195 -4.98 5.75 6.99
CA GLN A 195 -5.06 5.62 8.45
C GLN A 195 -5.55 6.94 9.04
N ASN A 196 -6.43 6.88 10.02
CA ASN A 196 -6.88 8.06 10.74
C ASN A 196 -6.49 7.93 12.22
N GLU A 197 -5.35 8.49 12.57
CA GLU A 197 -4.86 8.51 13.95
C GLU A 197 -5.12 9.88 14.58
N ASN A 198 -5.95 9.91 15.64
CA ASN A 198 -6.29 11.15 16.35
C ASN A 198 -6.81 12.28 15.45
N ASN A 199 -7.68 11.93 14.51
CA ASN A 199 -8.23 12.86 13.51
C ASN A 199 -7.17 13.47 12.57
N ASN A 200 -6.03 12.81 12.41
CA ASN A 200 -4.99 13.17 11.46
C ASN A 200 -4.87 12.07 10.39
N PRO A 201 -5.40 12.26 9.18
CA PRO A 201 -5.37 11.28 8.13
C PRO A 201 -3.94 11.09 7.62
N ARG A 202 -3.47 9.85 7.63
CA ARG A 202 -2.18 9.46 7.08
C ARG A 202 -2.40 8.56 5.87
N ILE A 203 -2.00 9.05 4.70
CA ILE A 203 -2.19 8.36 3.43
C ILE A 203 -0.95 7.51 3.17
N ILE A 204 -1.14 6.20 3.16
CA ILE A 204 -0.05 5.24 2.95
C ILE A 204 -0.04 4.79 1.50
N LEU A 205 1.09 5.00 0.86
CA LEU A 205 1.36 4.55 -0.51
C LEU A 205 2.14 3.24 -0.51
N SER A 206 2.02 2.48 -1.60
CA SER A 206 2.78 1.26 -1.83
C SER A 206 3.24 1.15 -3.29
N ARG A 207 4.48 0.66 -3.46
CA ARG A 207 5.05 0.21 -4.73
C ARG A 207 5.28 -1.31 -4.75
N THR A 208 5.13 -1.96 -3.58
CA THR A 208 5.30 -3.42 -3.42
C THR A 208 4.01 -4.19 -3.60
N SER A 209 2.85 -3.54 -3.52
CA SER A 209 1.53 -4.18 -3.68
C SER A 209 1.36 -4.80 -5.07
N ASN A 210 0.71 -5.98 -5.13
CA ASN A 210 0.30 -6.61 -6.39
C ASN A 210 -0.66 -5.71 -7.20
N GLN A 211 -1.53 -4.97 -6.50
CA GLN A 211 -2.46 -4.03 -7.13
C GLN A 211 -1.73 -2.91 -7.89
N PHE A 212 -0.52 -2.51 -7.46
CA PHE A 212 0.26 -1.53 -8.19
C PHE A 212 0.62 -2.04 -9.59
N LEU A 213 1.08 -3.28 -9.70
CA LEU A 213 1.36 -3.92 -10.98
C LEU A 213 0.10 -4.09 -11.82
N GLU A 214 -1.02 -4.49 -11.20
CA GLU A 214 -2.32 -4.62 -11.85
C GLU A 214 -2.76 -3.30 -12.50
N ARG A 215 -2.71 -2.19 -11.76
CA ARG A 215 -3.07 -0.86 -12.27
C ARG A 215 -2.14 -0.35 -13.37
N LEU A 216 -0.84 -0.67 -13.28
CA LEU A 216 0.10 -0.36 -14.34
C LEU A 216 -0.23 -1.12 -15.63
N LEU A 217 -0.61 -2.40 -15.53
CA LEU A 217 -1.05 -3.21 -16.67
C LEU A 217 -2.36 -2.67 -17.26
N GLU A 218 -3.34 -2.33 -16.46
CA GLU A 218 -4.59 -1.71 -16.93
C GLU A 218 -4.33 -0.41 -17.72
N ALA A 219 -3.37 0.39 -17.28
CA ALA A 219 -3.03 1.64 -17.96
C ALA A 219 -2.30 1.43 -19.30
N GLU A 220 -1.49 0.35 -19.43
CA GLU A 220 -0.66 0.09 -20.60
C GLU A 220 -1.32 -0.86 -21.61
N VAL A 221 -2.31 -1.65 -21.17
CA VAL A 221 -2.97 -2.69 -21.97
C VAL A 221 -4.46 -2.36 -22.15
N PRO A 222 -4.85 -1.75 -23.27
CA PRO A 222 -6.25 -1.37 -23.52
C PRO A 222 -7.23 -2.54 -23.40
N GLU A 223 -6.80 -3.74 -23.82
CA GLU A 223 -7.64 -4.95 -23.77
C GLU A 223 -7.99 -5.36 -22.33
N ILE A 224 -7.17 -5.00 -21.34
CA ILE A 224 -7.48 -5.17 -19.91
C ILE A 224 -8.48 -4.08 -19.47
N GLN A 225 -8.24 -2.85 -19.87
CA GLN A 225 -9.12 -1.71 -19.56
C GLN A 225 -10.54 -1.91 -20.12
N ASP A 226 -10.63 -2.48 -21.32
CA ASP A 226 -11.89 -2.79 -21.99
C ASP A 226 -12.58 -4.06 -21.45
N GLY A 227 -11.94 -4.78 -20.51
CA GLY A 227 -12.47 -6.00 -19.90
C GLY A 227 -12.41 -7.24 -20.83
N LEU A 228 -11.69 -7.17 -21.94
CA LEU A 228 -11.50 -8.29 -22.86
C LEU A 228 -10.48 -9.31 -22.33
N ILE A 229 -9.53 -8.83 -21.52
CA ILE A 229 -8.53 -9.64 -20.82
C ILE A 229 -8.71 -9.40 -19.32
N THR A 230 -8.71 -10.47 -18.55
CA THR A 230 -8.80 -10.42 -17.09
C THR A 230 -7.50 -10.93 -16.47
N ILE A 231 -6.97 -10.18 -15.53
CA ILE A 231 -5.87 -10.65 -14.67
C ILE A 231 -6.48 -11.53 -13.60
N ARG A 232 -6.15 -12.81 -13.61
CA ARG A 232 -6.69 -13.79 -12.67
C ARG A 232 -5.89 -13.86 -11.37
N ARG A 233 -4.57 -13.84 -11.47
CA ARG A 233 -3.66 -13.93 -10.32
C ARG A 233 -2.36 -13.20 -10.60
N ILE A 234 -1.77 -12.68 -9.52
CA ILE A 234 -0.45 -12.06 -9.54
C ILE A 234 0.36 -12.63 -8.37
N ALA A 235 1.55 -13.10 -8.66
CA ALA A 235 2.57 -13.44 -7.68
C ALA A 235 3.80 -12.56 -7.92
N ARG A 236 4.31 -11.90 -6.88
CA ARG A 236 5.34 -10.90 -7.02
C ARG A 236 6.38 -10.96 -5.90
N MET A 237 7.64 -10.84 -6.27
CA MET A 237 8.75 -10.52 -5.39
C MET A 237 9.25 -9.13 -5.81
N PRO A 238 8.89 -8.07 -5.07
CA PRO A 238 9.14 -6.68 -5.48
C PRO A 238 10.61 -6.39 -5.79
N GLY A 239 10.86 -5.84 -6.98
CA GLY A 239 12.21 -5.50 -7.46
C GLY A 239 12.99 -6.67 -8.05
N GLU A 240 12.45 -7.88 -8.05
CA GLU A 240 13.12 -9.06 -8.60
C GLU A 240 12.34 -9.66 -9.77
N ARG A 241 11.17 -10.21 -9.51
CA ARG A 241 10.34 -10.87 -10.52
C ARG A 241 8.87 -10.93 -10.13
N ALA A 242 7.99 -10.87 -11.13
CA ALA A 242 6.56 -11.12 -11.00
C ALA A 242 6.09 -12.16 -12.01
N LYS A 243 5.06 -12.93 -11.64
CA LYS A 243 4.31 -13.80 -12.57
C LYS A 243 2.85 -13.39 -12.54
N ILE A 244 2.25 -13.29 -13.74
CA ILE A 244 0.88 -12.83 -13.92
C ILE A 244 0.14 -13.87 -14.75
N ALA A 245 -0.99 -14.33 -14.25
CA ALA A 245 -1.89 -15.22 -14.95
C ALA A 245 -3.05 -14.41 -15.54
N VAL A 246 -3.17 -14.43 -16.86
CA VAL A 246 -4.19 -13.69 -17.60
C VAL A 246 -5.09 -14.64 -18.39
N GLU A 247 -6.31 -14.22 -18.62
CA GLU A 247 -7.32 -14.96 -19.37
C GLU A 247 -8.11 -14.03 -20.28
N SER A 248 -8.45 -14.50 -21.45
CA SER A 248 -9.43 -13.85 -22.35
C SER A 248 -10.64 -14.74 -22.54
N TYR A 249 -11.82 -14.14 -22.59
CA TYR A 249 -13.05 -14.83 -22.93
C TYR A 249 -13.32 -14.88 -24.44
N ASP A 250 -12.54 -14.14 -25.22
CA ASP A 250 -12.58 -14.19 -26.69
C ASP A 250 -11.40 -15.00 -27.21
N ASP A 251 -11.70 -16.16 -27.81
CA ASP A 251 -10.69 -17.09 -28.37
C ASP A 251 -9.82 -16.48 -29.47
N ARG A 252 -10.22 -15.33 -30.02
CA ARG A 252 -9.46 -14.61 -31.06
C ARG A 252 -8.37 -13.73 -30.46
N ILE A 253 -8.38 -13.51 -29.16
CA ILE A 253 -7.43 -12.64 -28.46
C ILE A 253 -6.39 -13.53 -27.74
N ASP A 254 -5.13 -13.37 -28.11
CA ASP A 254 -4.03 -13.92 -27.32
C ASP A 254 -3.76 -13.00 -26.12
N PRO A 255 -4.16 -13.38 -24.89
CA PRO A 255 -4.03 -12.51 -23.73
C PRO A 255 -2.57 -12.29 -23.34
N VAL A 256 -1.68 -13.25 -23.56
CA VAL A 256 -0.25 -13.10 -23.26
C VAL A 256 0.40 -12.14 -24.24
N GLY A 257 0.15 -12.35 -25.55
CA GLY A 257 0.68 -11.50 -26.61
C GLY A 257 0.22 -10.04 -26.47
N ALA A 258 -1.05 -9.82 -26.11
CA ALA A 258 -1.60 -8.50 -25.89
C ALA A 258 -0.96 -7.78 -24.70
N CYS A 259 -0.75 -8.47 -23.56
CA CYS A 259 -0.09 -7.90 -22.38
C CYS A 259 1.40 -7.60 -22.62
N VAL A 260 2.10 -8.49 -23.31
CA VAL A 260 3.54 -8.33 -23.61
C VAL A 260 3.75 -7.22 -24.65
N GLY A 261 2.89 -7.19 -25.66
CA GLY A 261 2.99 -6.27 -26.80
C GLY A 261 4.08 -6.67 -27.80
N VAL A 262 4.12 -5.99 -28.93
CA VAL A 262 5.09 -6.27 -30.00
C VAL A 262 6.52 -6.09 -29.50
N LYS A 263 7.30 -7.16 -29.51
CA LYS A 263 8.69 -7.19 -28.99
C LYS A 263 8.80 -6.73 -27.52
N GLY A 264 7.76 -6.94 -26.72
CA GLY A 264 7.75 -6.55 -25.33
C GLY A 264 7.50 -5.06 -25.05
N SER A 265 7.02 -4.30 -26.02
CA SER A 265 6.90 -2.84 -25.92
C SER A 265 6.05 -2.36 -24.75
N ARG A 266 4.95 -3.06 -24.43
CA ARG A 266 4.05 -2.70 -23.31
C ARG A 266 4.66 -3.08 -21.97
N VAL A 267 5.13 -4.32 -21.83
CA VAL A 267 5.75 -4.81 -20.60
C VAL A 267 7.02 -4.04 -20.25
N HIS A 268 7.84 -3.61 -21.23
CA HIS A 268 9.06 -2.86 -20.94
C HIS A 268 8.83 -1.53 -20.25
N GLY A 269 7.71 -0.85 -20.53
CA GLY A 269 7.32 0.38 -19.84
C GLY A 269 7.12 0.12 -18.33
N ILE A 270 6.37 -0.94 -18.02
CA ILE A 270 6.08 -1.37 -16.65
C ILE A 270 7.34 -1.86 -15.94
N VAL A 271 8.15 -2.70 -16.59
CA VAL A 271 9.44 -3.19 -16.06
C VAL A 271 10.34 -2.03 -15.64
N ARG A 272 10.41 -0.97 -16.47
CA ARG A 272 11.20 0.23 -16.16
C ARG A 272 10.65 0.99 -14.95
N GLU A 273 9.33 1.16 -14.88
CA GLU A 273 8.67 1.79 -13.72
C GLU A 273 8.93 1.02 -12.43
N MET A 274 9.04 -0.31 -12.51
CA MET A 274 9.24 -1.19 -11.37
C MET A 274 10.72 -1.55 -11.11
N CYS A 275 11.64 -0.65 -11.47
CA CYS A 275 13.08 -0.81 -11.22
C CYS A 275 13.69 -2.09 -11.80
N ASN A 276 13.32 -2.42 -13.03
CA ASN A 276 13.76 -3.61 -13.77
C ASN A 276 13.28 -4.94 -13.17
N GLU A 277 12.15 -4.96 -12.47
CA GLU A 277 11.48 -6.19 -12.08
C GLU A 277 11.03 -6.97 -13.32
N ASN A 278 11.49 -8.23 -13.46
CA ASN A 278 11.11 -9.07 -14.58
C ASN A 278 9.65 -9.53 -14.47
N ILE A 279 8.89 -9.41 -15.54
CA ILE A 279 7.47 -9.77 -15.56
C ILE A 279 7.23 -10.92 -16.52
N ASP A 280 6.78 -12.06 -15.99
CA ASP A 280 6.35 -13.22 -16.75
C ASP A 280 4.82 -13.23 -16.86
N VAL A 281 4.30 -13.21 -18.06
CA VAL A 281 2.85 -13.31 -18.32
C VAL A 281 2.55 -14.70 -18.84
N ILE A 282 1.58 -15.38 -18.22
CA ILE A 282 1.14 -16.72 -18.60
C ILE A 282 -0.38 -16.79 -18.76
N ASN A 283 -0.84 -17.71 -19.60
CA ASN A 283 -2.26 -18.01 -19.73
C ASN A 283 -2.76 -18.74 -18.46
N TYR A 284 -3.81 -18.22 -17.86
CA TYR A 284 -4.53 -18.90 -16.79
C TYR A 284 -5.19 -20.18 -17.33
N SER A 285 -5.38 -21.16 -16.47
CA SER A 285 -6.18 -22.36 -16.73
C SER A 285 -6.89 -22.81 -15.48
N SER A 286 -8.13 -23.22 -15.62
CA SER A 286 -8.88 -23.89 -14.55
C SER A 286 -8.37 -25.31 -14.26
N ASN A 287 -7.68 -25.92 -15.23
CA ASN A 287 -6.97 -27.20 -15.00
C ASN A 287 -5.69 -26.91 -14.21
N THR A 288 -5.64 -27.35 -12.96
CA THR A 288 -4.53 -27.10 -12.04
C THR A 288 -3.20 -27.63 -12.55
N GLN A 289 -3.16 -28.84 -13.14
CA GLN A 289 -1.92 -29.39 -13.70
C GLN A 289 -1.37 -28.51 -14.83
N LEU A 290 -2.23 -28.12 -15.76
CA LEU A 290 -1.85 -27.24 -16.87
C LEU A 290 -1.44 -25.85 -16.36
N PHE A 291 -2.08 -25.35 -15.31
CA PHE A 291 -1.73 -24.06 -14.72
C PHE A 291 -0.37 -24.10 -14.03
N ILE A 292 -0.06 -25.16 -13.27
CA ILE A 292 1.25 -25.37 -12.64
C ILE A 292 2.33 -25.51 -13.72
N GLN A 293 2.06 -26.29 -14.79
CA GLN A 293 2.98 -26.45 -15.91
C GLN A 293 3.33 -25.10 -16.55
N ARG A 294 2.32 -24.25 -16.81
CA ARG A 294 2.53 -22.90 -17.36
C ARG A 294 3.26 -21.99 -16.37
N ALA A 295 2.97 -22.09 -15.08
CA ALA A 295 3.60 -21.29 -14.04
C ALA A 295 5.10 -21.60 -13.86
N LEU A 296 5.54 -22.83 -14.17
CA LEU A 296 6.94 -23.24 -14.12
C LEU A 296 7.73 -22.89 -15.39
N ALA A 297 7.07 -22.33 -16.43
CA ALA A 297 7.80 -21.91 -17.64
C ALA A 297 9.01 -21.02 -17.25
N PRO A 298 10.16 -21.15 -17.96
CA PRO A 298 10.37 -21.86 -19.25
C PRO A 298 10.65 -23.36 -19.11
N ALA A 299 10.68 -23.94 -17.89
CA ALA A 299 10.95 -25.36 -17.69
C ALA A 299 9.86 -26.25 -18.34
N LYS A 300 10.28 -27.34 -18.96
CA LYS A 300 9.38 -28.33 -19.55
C LYS A 300 9.09 -29.43 -18.56
N VAL A 301 7.85 -29.49 -18.11
CA VAL A 301 7.39 -30.48 -17.14
C VAL A 301 7.04 -31.78 -17.86
N THR A 302 7.51 -32.92 -17.34
CA THR A 302 7.22 -34.27 -17.86
C THR A 302 5.89 -34.78 -17.32
N SER A 303 5.69 -34.75 -16.01
CA SER A 303 4.44 -35.16 -15.36
C SER A 303 4.20 -34.40 -14.07
N ILE A 304 2.95 -34.34 -13.64
CA ILE A 304 2.54 -33.69 -12.39
C ILE A 304 1.57 -34.61 -11.66
N THR A 305 1.87 -34.89 -10.38
CA THR A 305 0.96 -35.56 -9.47
C THR A 305 0.42 -34.54 -8.49
N LEU A 306 -0.90 -34.43 -8.39
CA LEU A 306 -1.56 -33.48 -7.48
C LEU A 306 -2.07 -34.18 -6.24
N ASN A 307 -1.85 -33.55 -5.10
CA ASN A 307 -2.54 -33.85 -3.84
C ASN A 307 -3.42 -32.64 -3.47
N PRO A 308 -4.70 -32.62 -3.88
CA PRO A 308 -5.60 -31.49 -3.64
C PRO A 308 -5.89 -31.24 -2.16
N GLU A 309 -5.88 -32.30 -1.32
CA GLU A 309 -6.18 -32.18 0.11
C GLU A 309 -5.10 -31.40 0.86
N GLU A 310 -3.83 -31.58 0.45
CA GLU A 310 -2.69 -30.90 1.06
C GLU A 310 -2.24 -29.65 0.28
N HIS A 311 -2.89 -29.32 -0.83
CA HIS A 311 -2.44 -28.29 -1.78
C HIS A 311 -0.98 -28.46 -2.20
N LYS A 312 -0.59 -29.71 -2.52
CA LYS A 312 0.74 -30.07 -2.98
C LYS A 312 0.73 -30.57 -4.40
N ALA A 313 1.82 -30.29 -5.12
CA ALA A 313 2.07 -30.77 -6.46
C ALA A 313 3.50 -31.32 -6.56
N GLU A 314 3.62 -32.57 -6.92
CA GLU A 314 4.89 -33.21 -7.25
C GLU A 314 5.11 -33.09 -8.76
N VAL A 315 6.18 -32.44 -9.13
CA VAL A 315 6.49 -32.11 -10.52
C VAL A 315 7.75 -32.86 -10.95
N TYR A 316 7.61 -33.70 -11.95
CA TYR A 316 8.70 -34.50 -12.47
C TYR A 316 9.25 -33.87 -13.76
N LEU A 317 10.57 -33.66 -13.80
CA LEU A 317 11.27 -32.98 -14.89
C LEU A 317 12.51 -33.77 -15.29
N GLN A 318 12.95 -33.57 -16.53
CA GLN A 318 14.26 -34.05 -16.99
C GLN A 318 15.36 -33.31 -16.18
N PRO A 319 16.52 -33.95 -15.94
CA PRO A 319 17.60 -33.36 -15.13
C PRO A 319 18.02 -31.95 -15.56
N GLU A 320 18.07 -31.67 -16.87
CA GLU A 320 18.41 -30.37 -17.43
C GLU A 320 17.38 -29.28 -17.18
N GLU A 321 16.11 -29.64 -16.98
CA GLU A 321 14.99 -28.71 -16.79
C GLU A 321 14.82 -28.30 -15.30
N VAL A 322 15.38 -29.08 -14.35
CA VAL A 322 15.22 -28.83 -12.93
C VAL A 322 15.74 -27.46 -12.50
N SER A 323 16.92 -27.09 -13.01
CA SER A 323 17.51 -25.77 -12.72
C SER A 323 16.66 -24.61 -13.24
N LEU A 324 15.98 -24.81 -14.39
CA LEU A 324 15.07 -23.82 -14.96
C LEU A 324 13.77 -23.70 -14.15
N ALA A 325 13.24 -24.84 -13.67
CA ALA A 325 12.05 -24.88 -12.82
C ALA A 325 12.28 -24.17 -11.48
N ILE A 326 13.40 -24.40 -10.85
CA ILE A 326 13.79 -23.75 -9.59
C ILE A 326 14.07 -22.26 -9.85
N GLY A 327 14.86 -21.94 -10.89
CA GLY A 327 15.29 -20.61 -11.23
C GLY A 327 16.37 -20.05 -10.28
N LYS A 328 16.91 -18.89 -10.61
CA LYS A 328 17.92 -18.21 -9.80
C LYS A 328 17.37 -17.92 -8.40
N GLY A 329 18.06 -18.41 -7.37
CA GLY A 329 17.64 -18.22 -5.97
C GLY A 329 16.29 -18.84 -5.62
N GLY A 330 15.78 -19.81 -6.39
CA GLY A 330 14.48 -20.43 -6.15
C GLY A 330 13.27 -19.54 -6.51
N LEU A 331 13.49 -18.41 -7.19
CA LEU A 331 12.42 -17.43 -7.47
C LEU A 331 11.34 -17.99 -8.39
N ASN A 332 11.71 -18.81 -9.40
CA ASN A 332 10.73 -19.31 -10.35
C ASN A 332 9.71 -20.25 -9.68
N ILE A 333 10.20 -21.24 -8.92
CA ILE A 333 9.35 -22.17 -8.20
C ILE A 333 8.53 -21.47 -7.09
N LYS A 334 9.14 -20.54 -6.36
CA LYS A 334 8.46 -19.77 -5.32
C LYS A 334 7.30 -18.94 -5.88
N LEU A 335 7.52 -18.23 -6.98
CA LEU A 335 6.47 -17.46 -7.66
C LEU A 335 5.40 -18.36 -8.26
N ALA A 336 5.78 -19.52 -8.83
CA ALA A 336 4.84 -20.49 -9.34
C ALA A 336 3.95 -21.05 -8.20
N SER A 337 4.54 -21.38 -7.05
CA SER A 337 3.78 -21.82 -5.85
C SER A 337 2.82 -20.73 -5.36
N MET A 338 3.27 -19.48 -5.25
CA MET A 338 2.41 -18.35 -4.85
C MET A 338 1.28 -18.11 -5.85
N LEU A 339 1.55 -18.23 -7.15
CA LEU A 339 0.57 -17.98 -8.21
C LEU A 339 -0.51 -19.06 -8.26
N THR A 340 -0.12 -20.32 -8.08
CA THR A 340 -1.00 -21.48 -8.19
C THR A 340 -1.67 -21.85 -6.87
N GLU A 341 -1.15 -21.34 -5.74
CA GLU A 341 -1.56 -21.69 -4.36
C GLU A 341 -1.30 -23.17 -4.01
N TYR A 342 -0.34 -23.79 -4.70
CA TYR A 342 0.14 -25.13 -4.42
C TYR A 342 1.60 -25.09 -3.99
N THR A 343 1.96 -25.88 -3.00
CA THR A 343 3.37 -26.18 -2.70
C THR A 343 3.90 -27.08 -3.79
N ILE A 344 4.92 -26.63 -4.52
CA ILE A 344 5.47 -27.36 -5.66
C ILE A 344 6.78 -27.99 -5.25
N ASP A 345 6.82 -29.35 -5.28
CA ASP A 345 8.02 -30.13 -5.07
C ASP A 345 8.52 -30.65 -6.41
N VAL A 346 9.82 -30.49 -6.68
CA VAL A 346 10.44 -30.83 -7.97
C VAL A 346 11.27 -32.08 -7.83
N PHE A 347 11.00 -33.05 -8.67
CA PHE A 347 11.70 -34.33 -8.76
C PHE A 347 12.31 -34.53 -10.13
N ARG A 348 13.45 -35.22 -10.16
CA ARG A 348 14.09 -35.64 -11.43
C ARG A 348 13.40 -36.90 -11.93
N VAL A 349 13.12 -36.98 -13.21
CA VAL A 349 12.74 -38.22 -13.87
C VAL A 349 13.98 -39.10 -13.94
N VAL A 350 13.99 -40.21 -13.21
CA VAL A 350 15.00 -41.24 -13.37
C VAL A 350 14.48 -42.15 -14.48
N ASN A 351 15.21 -42.25 -15.59
CA ASN A 351 14.87 -43.21 -16.63
C ASN A 351 15.10 -44.60 -16.08
N GLU A 352 14.03 -45.42 -16.00
CA GLU A 352 14.09 -46.78 -15.49
C GLU A 352 15.16 -47.66 -16.24
N GLY A 353 15.62 -47.24 -17.39
CA GLY A 353 16.67 -47.93 -18.14
C GLY A 353 18.12 -47.59 -17.70
N GLU A 354 18.29 -46.53 -16.89
CA GLU A 354 19.61 -46.19 -16.33
C GLU A 354 19.71 -46.51 -14.81
N ALA A 355 18.56 -46.73 -14.13
CA ALA A 355 18.52 -47.03 -12.70
C ALA A 355 18.89 -48.46 -12.37
N ASP A 356 18.73 -49.43 -13.33
CA ASP A 356 19.00 -50.88 -13.09
C ASP A 356 20.49 -51.23 -13.24
N GLU A 357 21.34 -50.29 -13.66
CA GLU A 357 22.77 -50.58 -13.82
C GLU A 357 23.72 -49.52 -13.19
N ASP A 358 23.22 -48.58 -12.40
CA ASP A 358 24.10 -47.57 -11.79
C ASP A 358 24.12 -47.75 -10.27
N ILE A 359 25.31 -47.92 -9.73
CA ILE A 359 25.58 -48.29 -8.32
C ILE A 359 26.02 -47.00 -7.61
N TYR A 360 25.43 -46.74 -6.41
CA TYR A 360 25.85 -45.61 -5.58
C TYR A 360 27.25 -45.83 -5.02
N LEU A 361 28.06 -44.77 -4.95
CA LEU A 361 29.43 -44.84 -4.43
C LEU A 361 29.51 -45.37 -3.00
N ASP A 362 28.45 -45.23 -2.20
CA ASP A 362 28.41 -45.75 -0.82
C ASP A 362 28.50 -47.28 -0.77
N GLU A 363 28.12 -47.97 -1.83
CA GLU A 363 28.19 -49.46 -1.91
C GLU A 363 29.63 -49.95 -2.07
N PHE A 364 30.55 -49.07 -2.48
CA PHE A 364 31.97 -49.35 -2.61
C PHE A 364 32.78 -48.97 -1.38
N SER A 365 32.13 -48.74 -0.22
CA SER A 365 32.79 -48.37 1.04
C SER A 365 33.76 -49.43 1.59
N ASP A 366 33.67 -50.69 1.12
CA ASP A 366 34.57 -51.78 1.47
C ASP A 366 35.84 -51.81 0.61
N GLU A 367 35.82 -51.16 -0.57
CA GLU A 367 36.92 -51.15 -1.53
C GLU A 367 37.55 -49.75 -1.76
N ILE A 368 36.76 -48.70 -1.50
CA ILE A 368 37.19 -47.29 -1.60
C ILE A 368 37.03 -46.62 -0.26
N ASP A 369 38.08 -45.95 0.23
CA ASP A 369 38.05 -45.26 1.49
C ASP A 369 36.91 -44.19 1.53
N GLN A 370 36.18 -44.12 2.65
CA GLN A 370 35.03 -43.24 2.81
C GLN A 370 35.33 -41.75 2.52
N TRP A 371 36.51 -41.27 2.87
CA TRP A 371 36.91 -39.87 2.60
C TRP A 371 37.02 -39.58 1.11
N ILE A 372 37.37 -40.56 0.28
CA ILE A 372 37.43 -40.44 -1.18
C ILE A 372 36.02 -40.35 -1.75
N ILE A 373 35.12 -41.24 -1.26
CA ILE A 373 33.71 -41.24 -1.62
C ILE A 373 33.08 -39.86 -1.28
N ASP A 374 33.32 -39.35 -0.09
CA ASP A 374 32.79 -38.06 0.37
C ASP A 374 33.33 -36.90 -0.48
N SER A 375 34.62 -36.93 -0.87
CA SER A 375 35.23 -35.92 -1.74
C SER A 375 34.63 -35.94 -3.16
N ILE A 376 34.36 -37.11 -3.69
CA ILE A 376 33.75 -37.26 -5.02
C ILE A 376 32.26 -36.83 -4.98
N LYS A 377 31.53 -37.16 -3.92
CA LYS A 377 30.15 -36.71 -3.71
C LYS A 377 30.06 -35.18 -3.53
N ALA A 378 31.03 -34.55 -2.88
CA ALA A 378 31.08 -33.11 -2.70
C ALA A 378 31.12 -32.33 -4.03
N ILE A 379 31.61 -32.92 -5.09
CA ILE A 379 31.62 -32.35 -6.44
C ILE A 379 30.37 -32.75 -7.26
N GLY A 380 29.39 -33.47 -6.66
CA GLY A 380 28.11 -33.81 -7.25
C GLY A 380 28.10 -35.10 -8.07
N LEU A 381 29.05 -36.02 -7.83
CA LEU A 381 29.11 -37.34 -8.45
C LEU A 381 28.76 -38.39 -7.40
N ASP A 382 27.51 -38.84 -7.39
CA ASP A 382 26.96 -39.74 -6.36
C ASP A 382 27.00 -41.23 -6.77
N THR A 383 27.25 -41.52 -8.06
CA THR A 383 27.13 -42.86 -8.63
C THR A 383 28.40 -43.29 -9.39
N ALA A 384 28.64 -44.58 -9.49
CA ALA A 384 29.80 -45.17 -10.16
C ALA A 384 29.89 -44.76 -11.63
N LYS A 385 28.76 -44.79 -12.38
CA LYS A 385 28.75 -44.36 -13.79
C LYS A 385 29.00 -42.84 -13.94
N ALA A 386 28.50 -42.01 -13.02
CA ALA A 386 28.77 -40.57 -13.04
C ALA A 386 30.27 -40.30 -12.91
N VAL A 387 30.98 -41.04 -12.05
CA VAL A 387 32.45 -40.95 -11.92
C VAL A 387 33.18 -41.46 -13.15
N LEU A 388 32.76 -42.61 -13.68
CA LEU A 388 33.39 -43.17 -14.88
C LEU A 388 33.21 -42.29 -16.13
N ASN A 389 32.14 -41.53 -16.21
CA ASN A 389 31.87 -40.58 -17.31
C ASN A 389 32.50 -39.21 -17.08
N ALA A 390 32.99 -38.92 -15.89
CA ALA A 390 33.62 -37.63 -15.55
C ALA A 390 35.04 -37.58 -16.15
N PRO A 391 35.49 -36.40 -16.62
CA PRO A 391 36.89 -36.22 -17.02
C PRO A 391 37.84 -36.46 -15.86
N ARG A 392 38.89 -37.24 -16.03
CA ARG A 392 39.89 -37.57 -15.02
C ARG A 392 40.48 -36.31 -14.35
N GLU A 393 40.72 -35.28 -15.13
CA GLU A 393 41.21 -33.98 -14.66
C GLU A 393 40.24 -33.31 -13.66
N MET A 394 38.94 -33.54 -13.83
CA MET A 394 37.93 -33.00 -12.92
C MET A 394 37.98 -33.68 -11.53
N LEU A 395 38.26 -34.94 -11.44
CA LEU A 395 38.41 -35.69 -10.20
C LEU A 395 39.68 -35.24 -9.44
N ILE A 396 40.77 -34.99 -10.17
CA ILE A 396 42.02 -34.52 -9.60
C ILE A 396 41.86 -33.09 -9.07
N GLU A 397 41.35 -32.16 -9.91
CA GLU A 397 41.32 -30.73 -9.55
C GLU A 397 40.20 -30.34 -8.58
N LYS A 398 38.97 -30.97 -8.73
CA LYS A 398 37.82 -30.56 -7.92
C LYS A 398 37.54 -31.42 -6.71
N ALA A 399 37.86 -32.72 -6.76
CA ALA A 399 37.76 -33.59 -5.60
C ALA A 399 39.09 -33.61 -4.76
N ASP A 400 40.12 -32.89 -5.22
CA ASP A 400 41.42 -32.77 -4.56
C ASP A 400 42.06 -34.15 -4.29
N LEU A 401 42.02 -35.04 -5.29
CA LEU A 401 42.51 -36.40 -5.22
C LEU A 401 43.84 -36.54 -5.99
N GLU A 402 44.76 -37.36 -5.47
CA GLU A 402 45.98 -37.68 -6.19
C GLU A 402 45.71 -38.57 -7.40
N GLU A 403 46.56 -38.45 -8.45
CA GLU A 403 46.37 -39.21 -9.69
C GLU A 403 46.31 -40.72 -9.50
N GLU A 404 47.12 -41.28 -8.61
CA GLU A 404 47.13 -42.69 -8.27
C GLU A 404 45.81 -43.15 -7.59
N THR A 405 45.22 -42.26 -6.75
CA THR A 405 43.96 -42.50 -6.10
C THR A 405 42.80 -42.51 -7.07
N VAL A 406 42.80 -41.52 -8.01
CA VAL A 406 41.79 -41.46 -9.08
C VAL A 406 41.85 -42.70 -9.99
N ASP A 407 43.06 -43.15 -10.36
CA ASP A 407 43.22 -44.33 -11.18
C ASP A 407 42.71 -45.62 -10.47
N HIS A 408 42.99 -45.72 -9.17
CA HIS A 408 42.48 -46.82 -8.34
C HIS A 408 40.92 -46.83 -8.25
N VAL A 409 40.32 -45.65 -8.02
CA VAL A 409 38.85 -45.51 -7.98
C VAL A 409 38.23 -45.91 -9.32
N ILE A 410 38.81 -45.46 -10.40
CA ILE A 410 38.30 -45.78 -11.76
C ILE A 410 38.45 -47.30 -12.04
N GLU A 411 39.55 -47.95 -11.60
CA GLU A 411 39.77 -49.37 -11.77
C GLU A 411 38.78 -50.21 -10.95
N VAL A 412 38.52 -49.85 -9.69
CA VAL A 412 37.55 -50.51 -8.81
C VAL A 412 36.12 -50.36 -9.41
N LEU A 413 35.73 -49.16 -9.80
CA LEU A 413 34.41 -48.93 -10.38
C LEU A 413 34.22 -49.62 -11.72
N LYS A 414 35.26 -49.73 -12.57
CA LYS A 414 35.17 -50.49 -13.84
C LYS A 414 35.02 -52.01 -13.65
N ALA A 415 35.68 -52.56 -12.61
CA ALA A 415 35.62 -53.99 -12.37
C ALA A 415 34.18 -54.47 -12.02
N GLU A 416 33.32 -53.61 -11.53
CA GLU A 416 31.93 -53.95 -11.22
C GLU A 416 31.02 -53.96 -12.48
N PHE A 417 31.43 -53.30 -13.55
CA PHE A 417 30.67 -53.23 -14.79
C PHE A 417 31.25 -54.15 -15.91
N GLU A 418 32.34 -54.87 -15.65
CA GLU A 418 32.87 -55.89 -16.55
C GLU A 418 32.28 -57.27 -16.18
#